data_e793cfe80574a2ee9d71dda586ef8211
#
_entry.id   e793cfe80574a2ee9d71dda586ef8211
#
_cell.length_a   1.000
_cell.length_b   1.000
_cell.length_c   1.000
_cell.angle_alpha   90.00
_cell.angle_beta   90.00
_cell.angle_gamma   90.00
#
_symmetry.space_group_name_H-M   'P 1'
#
loop_
_entity.id
_entity.type
_entity.pdbx_description
1 polymer ?
#
loop_
_entity_poly.entity_id
_entity_poly.type
_entity_poly.pdbx_seq_one_letter_code
_entity_poly.pdbx_strand_id
1 'polypeptide(L)' 'MDLNSYLLEEDFEEFCRRSYEKISLACEVFGIVNDEDYYSFKERCYTQLETDYLNSIDKTIH' A
#
# COMPACT_ATOMS: atom_id res chain seq x y z
N MET A 1 6.94 -11.79 22.51
CA MET A 1 6.43 -10.90 21.48
C MET A 1 7.50 -10.65 20.42
N ASP A 2 7.10 -10.70 19.18
CA ASP A 2 8.02 -10.54 18.08
C ASP A 2 8.01 -9.11 17.57
N LEU A 3 9.09 -8.38 17.86
CA LEU A 3 9.20 -6.99 17.45
C LEU A 3 9.23 -6.84 15.92
N ASN A 4 9.81 -7.83 15.24
CA ASN A 4 9.86 -7.79 13.79
C ASN A 4 8.47 -7.85 13.18
N SER A 5 7.60 -8.65 13.76
CA SER A 5 6.22 -8.77 13.28
C SER A 5 5.49 -7.44 13.42
N TYR A 6 5.71 -6.76 14.53
CA TYR A 6 5.10 -5.48 14.79
C TYR A 6 5.59 -4.42 13.78
N LEU A 7 6.89 -4.40 13.53
CA LEU A 7 7.47 -3.45 12.58
C LEU A 7 6.97 -3.70 11.16
N LEU A 8 6.80 -4.97 10.79
CA LEU A 8 6.29 -5.32 9.47
C LEU A 8 4.86 -4.82 9.27
N GLU A 9 4.04 -4.88 10.31
CA GLU A 9 2.67 -4.39 10.21
C GLU A 9 2.64 -2.88 9.96
N GLU A 10 3.47 -2.12 10.67
CA GLU A 10 3.55 -0.69 10.47
C GLU A 10 4.07 -0.33 9.09
N ASP A 11 5.10 -1.03 8.64
CA ASP A 11 5.69 -0.79 7.33
C ASP A 11 4.68 -1.08 6.22
N PHE A 12 3.92 -2.16 6.37
CA PHE A 12 2.90 -2.52 5.40
C PHE A 12 1.80 -1.47 5.34
N GLU A 13 1.38 -0.98 6.49
CA GLU A 13 0.35 0.07 6.53
C GLU A 13 0.83 1.32 5.82
N GLU A 14 2.05 1.72 6.05
CA GLU A 14 2.62 2.88 5.38
C GLU A 14 2.71 2.65 3.88
N PHE A 15 3.11 1.47 3.47
CA PHE A 15 3.19 1.10 2.07
C PHE A 15 1.82 1.23 1.40
N CYS A 16 0.78 0.75 2.06
CA CYS A 16 -0.57 0.83 1.52
C CYS A 16 -1.02 2.27 1.37
N ARG A 17 -0.72 3.12 2.35
CA ARG A 17 -1.08 4.53 2.29
C ARG A 17 -0.37 5.24 1.15
N ARG A 18 0.89 4.96 0.96
CA ARG A 18 1.65 5.54 -0.15
C ARG A 18 1.10 5.12 -1.49
N SER A 19 0.71 3.86 -1.60
CA SER A 19 0.10 3.36 -2.83
C SER A 19 -1.21 4.09 -3.12
N TYR A 20 -2.03 4.29 -2.09
CA TYR A 20 -3.28 5.00 -2.24
C TYR A 20 -3.04 6.45 -2.66
N GLU A 21 -2.06 7.11 -2.05
CA GLU A 21 -1.72 8.49 -2.41
C GLU A 21 -1.27 8.62 -3.86
N LYS A 22 -0.45 7.68 -4.32
CA LYS A 22 0.01 7.68 -5.71
C LYS A 22 -1.15 7.57 -6.69
N ILE A 23 -2.08 6.68 -6.40
CA ILE A 23 -3.25 6.48 -7.24
C ILE A 23 -4.13 7.74 -7.21
N SER A 24 -4.30 8.30 -6.03
CA SER A 24 -5.09 9.51 -5.85
C SER A 24 -4.53 10.68 -6.66
N LEU A 25 -3.21 10.86 -6.59
CA LEU A 25 -2.53 11.90 -7.34
C LEU A 25 -2.64 11.67 -8.85
N ALA A 26 -2.49 10.43 -9.28
CA ALA A 26 -2.61 10.09 -10.69
C ALA A 26 -4.01 10.41 -11.20
N CYS A 27 -5.01 10.06 -10.42
CA CYS A 27 -6.40 10.38 -10.79
C CYS A 27 -6.61 11.88 -10.91
N GLU A 28 -6.04 12.64 -10.00
CA GLU A 28 -6.15 14.10 -10.03
C GLU A 28 -5.49 14.68 -11.28
N VAL A 29 -4.31 14.18 -11.62
CA VAL A 29 -3.58 14.64 -12.80
C VAL A 29 -4.34 14.33 -14.09
N PHE A 30 -4.97 13.17 -14.16
CA PHE A 30 -5.74 12.76 -15.34
C PHE A 30 -7.17 13.27 -15.33
N GLY A 31 -7.58 13.97 -14.28
CA GLY A 31 -8.94 14.49 -14.18
C GLY A 31 -9.97 13.43 -13.88
N ILE A 32 -9.56 12.32 -13.30
CA ILE A 32 -10.44 11.22 -12.95
C ILE A 32 -10.91 11.39 -11.50
N VAL A 33 -12.22 11.27 -11.29
CA VAL A 33 -12.77 11.36 -9.93
C VAL A 33 -12.50 10.06 -9.19
N ASN A 34 -11.84 10.17 -8.03
CA ASN A 34 -11.57 9.03 -7.17
C ASN A 34 -12.47 9.12 -5.95
N ASP A 35 -13.58 8.38 -5.97
CA ASP A 35 -14.56 8.37 -4.87
C ASP A 35 -14.28 7.30 -3.83
N GLU A 36 -13.32 6.43 -4.08
CA GLU A 36 -13.01 5.33 -3.19
C GLU A 36 -12.18 5.82 -2.01
N ASP A 37 -12.58 5.47 -0.77
CA ASP A 37 -11.79 5.83 0.39
C ASP A 37 -10.63 4.85 0.58
N TYR A 38 -9.73 5.20 1.51
CA TYR A 38 -8.54 4.39 1.75
C TYR A 38 -8.88 2.96 2.18
N TYR A 39 -9.86 2.81 3.06
CA TYR A 39 -10.20 1.49 3.58
C TYR A 39 -10.76 0.58 2.49
N SER A 40 -11.63 1.11 1.66
CA SER A 40 -12.17 0.35 0.54
C SER A 40 -11.08 -0.04 -0.44
N PHE A 41 -10.17 0.88 -0.73
CA PHE A 41 -9.02 0.61 -1.59
C PHE A 41 -8.16 -0.50 -1.01
N LYS A 42 -7.80 -0.39 0.25
CA LYS A 42 -6.94 -1.36 0.91
C LYS A 42 -7.56 -2.76 0.91
N GLU A 43 -8.85 -2.83 1.21
CA GLU A 43 -9.54 -4.11 1.24
C GLU A 43 -9.63 -4.73 -0.14
N ARG A 44 -9.97 -3.93 -1.15
CA ARG A 44 -10.11 -4.41 -2.52
C ARG A 44 -8.77 -4.88 -3.10
N CYS A 45 -7.72 -4.16 -2.82
CA CYS A 45 -6.40 -4.44 -3.37
C CYS A 45 -5.47 -5.12 -2.37
N TYR A 46 -5.99 -5.66 -1.30
CA TYR A 46 -5.17 -6.21 -0.23
C TYR A 46 -4.16 -7.23 -0.73
N THR A 47 -4.62 -8.20 -1.50
CA THR A 47 -3.74 -9.25 -2.04
C THR A 47 -2.64 -8.67 -2.91
N GLN A 48 -2.98 -7.71 -3.75
CA GLN A 48 -2.00 -7.06 -4.62
C GLN A 48 -1.00 -6.24 -3.80
N LEU A 49 -1.50 -5.51 -2.81
CA LEU A 49 -0.63 -4.71 -1.93
C LEU A 49 0.33 -5.60 -1.17
N GLU A 50 -0.15 -6.72 -0.66
CA GLU A 50 0.69 -7.66 0.06
C GLU A 50 1.78 -8.23 -0.84
N THR A 51 1.42 -8.62 -2.05
CA THR A 51 2.37 -9.15 -3.02
C THR A 51 3.43 -8.10 -3.36
N ASP A 52 3.00 -6.88 -3.64
CA ASP A 52 3.92 -5.80 -3.97
C ASP A 52 4.86 -5.47 -2.82
N TYR A 53 4.32 -5.48 -1.61
CA TYR A 53 5.12 -5.21 -0.43
C TYR A 53 6.19 -6.27 -0.21
N LEU A 54 5.81 -7.54 -0.33
CA LEU A 54 6.76 -8.64 -0.16
C LEU A 54 7.84 -8.61 -1.24
N ASN A 55 7.47 -8.27 -2.47
CA ASN A 55 8.45 -8.13 -3.54
C ASN A 55 9.42 -6.99 -3.28
N SER A 56 8.93 -5.92 -2.70
CA SER A 56 9.77 -4.77 -2.36
C SER A 56 10.78 -5.13 -1.28
N ILE A 57 10.34 -5.87 -0.27
CA ILE A 57 11.23 -6.32 0.80
C ILE A 57 12.29 -7.26 0.25
N ASP A 58 11.89 -8.19 -0.60
CA ASP A 58 12.80 -9.16 -1.19
C ASP A 58 13.91 -8.47 -1.98
N LYS A 59 13.56 -7.44 -2.73
CA LYS A 59 14.56 -6.66 -3.46
C LYS A 59 15.52 -5.93 -2.53
N THR A 60 15.02 -5.47 -1.40
CA THR A 60 15.83 -4.74 -0.43
C THR A 60 16.84 -5.66 0.25
N ILE A 61 16.47 -6.91 0.47
CA ILE A 61 17.34 -7.88 1.13
C ILE A 61 18.50 -8.29 0.25
N HIS A 62 18.33 -8.26 -1.03
CA HIS A 62 19.39 -8.55 -1.97
C HIS A 62 20.35 -7.37 -2.08
#